data_c8651c04017ec53a7aebbb8044b7a0d6
#
_entry.id   c8651c04017ec53a7aebbb8044b7a0d6
#
_cell.length_a   1.000
_cell.length_b   1.000
_cell.length_c   1.000
_cell.angle_alpha   90.00
_cell.angle_beta   90.00
_cell.angle_gamma   90.00
#
_symmetry.space_group_name_H-M   'P 1'
#
loop_
_entity.id
_entity.type
_entity.pdbx_description
1 polymer ?
#
loop_
_entity_poly.entity_id
_entity_poly.type
_entity_poly.pdbx_seq_one_letter_code
_entity_poly.pdbx_strand_id
1 'polypeptide(L)'
;MIVIIQARSGSKRLKNKVLTYINQKPLIWYVINQVKKSKNVKKIVIAIPKKNSDNKLYQYLKKKYDVYRGDEINVAKRMMCAAKKYNAKFFTRISADSPLINPKLIDQFIKERKKNKNYDIITNVFPRTFASGQSIEIIKTKILEKNIKFMKKNELEHVTKFFYKNYKKFKIKNIFNKSK
;
A
#
# COMPACT_ATOMS: atom_id res chain seq x y z
N MET A 1 2.53 7.56 -11.26
CA MET A 1 2.52 6.28 -10.50
C MET A 1 1.13 6.05 -9.96
N ILE A 2 0.64 4.82 -9.92
CA ILE A 2 -0.56 4.45 -9.18
C ILE A 2 -0.20 4.19 -7.71
N VAL A 3 -1.03 4.69 -6.79
CA VAL A 3 -0.97 4.34 -5.37
C VAL A 3 -2.15 3.45 -5.04
N ILE A 4 -1.90 2.31 -4.41
CA ILE A 4 -2.92 1.42 -3.91
C ILE A 4 -2.90 1.49 -2.38
N ILE A 5 -3.96 2.06 -1.81
CA ILE A 5 -4.14 2.15 -0.37
C ILE A 5 -4.81 0.87 0.11
N GLN A 6 -4.09 0.10 0.91
CA GLN A 6 -4.62 -1.11 1.53
C GLN A 6 -5.47 -0.73 2.74
N ALA A 7 -6.77 -1.07 2.70
CA ALA A 7 -7.70 -0.80 3.79
C ALA A 7 -8.53 -2.03 4.15
N ARG A 8 -8.99 -2.11 5.40
CA ARG A 8 -9.98 -3.09 5.89
C ARG A 8 -10.67 -2.56 7.14
N SER A 9 -11.92 -2.94 7.35
CA SER A 9 -12.67 -2.65 8.59
C SER A 9 -12.25 -3.56 9.75
N GLY A 10 -11.82 -4.78 9.45
CA GLY A 10 -11.43 -5.80 10.44
C GLY A 10 -10.07 -5.54 11.07
N SER A 11 -9.98 -4.61 12.02
CA SER A 11 -8.81 -4.44 12.88
C SER A 11 -9.03 -5.18 14.21
N LYS A 12 -8.04 -6.00 14.64
CA LYS A 12 -8.12 -6.74 15.91
C LYS A 12 -8.13 -5.83 17.13
N ARG A 13 -7.36 -4.73 17.11
CA ARG A 13 -7.19 -3.80 18.24
C ARG A 13 -8.28 -2.74 18.32
N LEU A 14 -8.74 -2.25 17.18
CA LEU A 14 -9.77 -1.21 17.09
C LEU A 14 -10.65 -1.51 15.89
N LYS A 15 -11.84 -2.06 16.13
CA LYS A 15 -12.83 -2.38 15.09
C LYS A 15 -13.18 -1.11 14.29
N ASN A 16 -13.24 -1.23 12.96
CA ASN A 16 -13.52 -0.12 12.06
C ASN A 16 -12.52 1.07 12.13
N LYS A 17 -11.27 0.85 12.60
CA LYS A 17 -10.25 1.89 12.77
C LYS A 17 -10.20 2.89 11.61
N VAL A 18 -10.26 2.43 10.38
CA VAL A 18 -10.15 3.30 9.18
C VAL A 18 -11.35 4.24 9.00
N LEU A 19 -12.50 3.91 9.64
CA LEU A 19 -13.71 4.73 9.66
C LEU A 19 -13.88 5.52 10.97
N THR A 20 -12.95 5.39 11.95
CA THR A 20 -12.97 6.21 13.16
C THR A 20 -12.76 7.67 12.78
N TYR A 21 -13.64 8.52 13.32
CA TYR A 21 -13.61 9.96 13.07
C TYR A 21 -12.55 10.65 13.92
N ILE A 22 -11.82 11.54 13.29
CA ILE A 22 -10.88 12.47 13.90
C ILE A 22 -11.24 13.85 13.32
N ASN A 23 -11.60 14.81 14.16
CA ASN A 23 -12.03 16.13 13.71
C ASN A 23 -13.00 16.08 12.51
N GLN A 24 -14.14 15.39 12.68
CA GLN A 24 -15.23 15.27 11.72
C GLN A 24 -14.90 14.52 10.40
N LYS A 25 -13.72 13.92 10.25
CA LYS A 25 -13.36 13.12 9.07
C LYS A 25 -12.87 11.73 9.50
N PRO A 26 -13.22 10.66 8.79
CA PRO A 26 -12.70 9.33 9.10
C PRO A 26 -11.20 9.25 8.81
N LEU A 27 -10.47 8.44 9.56
CA LEU A 27 -9.02 8.27 9.46
C LEU A 27 -8.55 8.04 8.01
N ILE A 28 -9.24 7.23 7.24
CA ILE A 28 -8.88 6.95 5.85
C ILE A 28 -8.91 8.22 4.97
N TRP A 29 -9.75 9.19 5.28
CA TRP A 29 -9.79 10.47 4.55
C TRP A 29 -8.45 11.21 4.65
N TYR A 30 -7.83 11.22 5.84
CA TYR A 30 -6.53 11.87 6.03
C TYR A 30 -5.44 11.19 5.19
N VAL A 31 -5.43 9.85 5.16
CA VAL A 31 -4.46 9.12 4.33
C VAL A 31 -4.63 9.47 2.86
N ILE A 32 -5.87 9.41 2.34
CA ILE A 32 -6.16 9.72 0.94
C ILE A 32 -5.78 11.16 0.63
N ASN A 33 -6.09 12.10 1.54
CA ASN A 33 -5.79 13.51 1.37
C ASN A 33 -4.27 13.77 1.34
N GLN A 34 -3.48 13.10 2.18
CA GLN A 34 -2.02 13.20 2.10
C GLN A 34 -1.49 12.62 0.78
N VAL A 35 -1.99 11.47 0.34
CA VAL A 35 -1.58 10.88 -0.94
C VAL A 35 -1.92 11.80 -2.13
N LYS A 36 -3.08 12.49 -2.09
CA LYS A 36 -3.48 13.47 -3.12
C LYS A 36 -2.53 14.68 -3.23
N LYS A 37 -1.87 15.07 -2.14
CA LYS A 37 -0.90 16.17 -2.15
C LYS A 37 0.42 15.82 -2.86
N SER A 38 0.69 14.54 -3.12
CA SER A 38 1.86 14.12 -3.90
C SER A 38 1.72 14.51 -5.38
N LYS A 39 2.72 15.19 -5.93
CA LYS A 39 2.74 15.70 -7.32
C LYS A 39 2.93 14.59 -8.36
N ASN A 40 3.46 13.44 -7.97
CA ASN A 40 3.80 12.34 -8.88
C ASN A 40 2.80 11.18 -8.85
N VAL A 41 1.78 11.24 -8.00
CA VAL A 41 0.68 10.27 -7.99
C VAL A 41 -0.29 10.62 -9.12
N LYS A 42 -0.53 9.64 -10.01
CA LYS A 42 -1.45 9.81 -11.14
C LYS A 42 -2.83 9.22 -10.86
N LYS A 43 -2.90 8.22 -9.97
CA LYS A 43 -4.14 7.52 -9.65
C LYS A 43 -4.07 6.95 -8.24
N ILE A 44 -5.18 7.02 -7.53
CA ILE A 44 -5.35 6.42 -6.20
C ILE A 44 -6.45 5.37 -6.30
N VAL A 45 -6.15 4.16 -5.85
CA VAL A 45 -7.10 3.04 -5.74
C VAL A 45 -7.11 2.59 -4.29
N ILE A 46 -8.29 2.35 -3.73
CA ILE A 46 -8.42 1.79 -2.39
C ILE A 46 -8.76 0.30 -2.52
N ALA A 47 -7.87 -0.57 -2.05
CA ALA A 47 -8.04 -2.01 -2.11
C ALA A 47 -8.59 -2.54 -0.78
N ILE A 48 -9.86 -2.98 -0.79
CA ILE A 48 -10.59 -3.50 0.38
C ILE A 48 -11.00 -4.95 0.19
N PRO A 49 -11.24 -5.71 1.29
CA PRO A 49 -11.80 -7.06 1.20
C PRO A 49 -13.19 -7.08 0.56
N LYS A 50 -13.51 -8.17 -0.15
CA LYS A 50 -14.87 -8.48 -0.57
C LYS A 50 -15.59 -9.24 0.57
N LYS A 51 -15.92 -8.52 1.63
CA LYS A 51 -16.57 -9.03 2.84
C LYS A 51 -17.69 -8.10 3.29
N ASN A 52 -18.72 -8.64 3.93
CA ASN A 52 -19.88 -7.86 4.40
C ASN A 52 -19.49 -6.80 5.45
N SER A 53 -18.56 -7.12 6.35
CA SER A 53 -18.03 -6.15 7.33
C SER A 53 -17.39 -4.91 6.70
N ASP A 54 -16.93 -5.01 5.46
CA ASP A 54 -16.30 -3.91 4.72
C ASP A 54 -17.31 -3.14 3.83
N ASN A 55 -18.60 -3.48 3.87
CA ASN A 55 -19.62 -2.81 3.06
C ASN A 55 -19.79 -1.33 3.45
N LYS A 56 -19.75 -0.97 4.74
CA LYS A 56 -19.80 0.43 5.20
C LYS A 56 -18.62 1.22 4.62
N LEU A 57 -17.41 0.66 4.67
CA LEU A 57 -16.21 1.27 4.10
C LEU A 57 -16.35 1.43 2.58
N TYR A 58 -16.84 0.40 1.88
CA TYR A 58 -17.10 0.47 0.45
C TYR A 58 -18.09 1.57 0.08
N GLN A 59 -19.25 1.66 0.75
CA GLN A 59 -20.26 2.68 0.49
C GLN A 59 -19.72 4.10 0.70
N TYR A 60 -18.90 4.30 1.75
CA TYR A 60 -18.24 5.57 2.00
C TYR A 60 -17.29 5.98 0.86
N LEU A 61 -16.54 5.02 0.31
CA LEU A 61 -15.47 5.29 -0.65
C LEU A 61 -15.94 5.34 -2.10
N LYS A 62 -16.88 4.47 -2.52
CA LYS A 62 -17.23 4.24 -3.93
C LYS A 62 -17.76 5.48 -4.66
N LYS A 63 -18.34 6.43 -3.93
CA LYS A 63 -18.88 7.67 -4.51
C LYS A 63 -17.81 8.67 -4.94
N LYS A 64 -16.59 8.56 -4.38
CA LYS A 64 -15.53 9.57 -4.54
C LYS A 64 -14.19 9.02 -5.00
N TYR A 65 -13.99 7.70 -4.95
CA TYR A 65 -12.70 7.07 -5.20
C TYR A 65 -12.84 5.77 -5.99
N ASP A 66 -11.79 5.42 -6.72
CA ASP A 66 -11.65 4.08 -7.30
C ASP A 66 -11.46 3.03 -6.20
N VAL A 67 -12.38 2.10 -6.09
CA VAL A 67 -12.33 1.02 -5.08
C VAL A 67 -12.22 -0.32 -5.77
N TYR A 68 -11.23 -1.11 -5.34
CA TYR A 68 -11.10 -2.51 -5.71
C TYR A 68 -11.51 -3.40 -4.53
N ARG A 69 -12.49 -4.28 -4.75
CA ARG A 69 -12.88 -5.31 -3.78
C ARG A 69 -12.26 -6.64 -4.19
N GLY A 70 -11.45 -7.25 -3.31
CA GLY A 70 -10.74 -8.48 -3.61
C GLY A 70 -10.67 -9.44 -2.43
N ASP A 71 -9.75 -10.40 -2.54
CA ASP A 71 -9.57 -11.48 -1.56
C ASP A 71 -9.53 -10.96 -0.11
N GLU A 72 -10.27 -11.64 0.77
CA GLU A 72 -10.40 -11.22 2.17
C GLU A 72 -9.10 -11.45 2.95
N ILE A 73 -8.55 -12.65 2.83
CA ILE A 73 -7.42 -13.13 3.64
C ILE A 73 -6.10 -12.86 2.94
N ASN A 74 -6.06 -13.10 1.62
CA ASN A 74 -4.87 -12.94 0.82
C ASN A 74 -4.71 -11.49 0.34
N VAL A 75 -4.07 -10.67 1.18
CA VAL A 75 -3.79 -9.26 0.89
C VAL A 75 -2.89 -9.12 -0.33
N ALA A 76 -1.88 -9.99 -0.47
CA ALA A 76 -0.96 -9.98 -1.61
C ALA A 76 -1.73 -10.18 -2.93
N LYS A 77 -2.66 -11.13 -3.00
CA LYS A 77 -3.55 -11.36 -4.14
C LYS A 77 -4.44 -10.14 -4.41
N ARG A 78 -5.04 -9.57 -3.36
CA ARG A 78 -5.88 -8.38 -3.50
C ARG A 78 -5.11 -7.19 -4.10
N MET A 79 -3.89 -6.92 -3.61
CA MET A 79 -3.04 -5.85 -4.13
C MET A 79 -2.60 -6.10 -5.57
N MET A 80 -2.18 -7.32 -5.87
CA MET A 80 -1.79 -7.74 -7.22
C MET A 80 -2.95 -7.59 -8.21
N CYS A 81 -4.13 -8.12 -7.87
CA CYS A 81 -5.30 -8.04 -8.74
C CYS A 81 -5.77 -6.59 -8.94
N ALA A 82 -5.70 -5.75 -7.88
CA ALA A 82 -5.95 -4.32 -8.02
C ALA A 82 -4.96 -3.67 -9.01
N ALA A 83 -3.67 -3.95 -8.88
CA ALA A 83 -2.64 -3.44 -9.79
C ALA A 83 -2.89 -3.90 -11.24
N LYS A 84 -3.24 -5.16 -11.45
CA LYS A 84 -3.55 -5.72 -12.80
C LYS A 84 -4.79 -5.08 -13.41
N LYS A 85 -5.87 -4.87 -12.65
CA LYS A 85 -7.09 -4.20 -13.13
C LYS A 85 -6.81 -2.82 -13.72
N TYR A 86 -5.81 -2.11 -13.19
CA TYR A 86 -5.42 -0.78 -13.67
C TYR A 86 -4.14 -0.81 -14.52
N ASN A 87 -3.75 -1.95 -15.07
CA ASN A 87 -2.59 -2.15 -15.95
C ASN A 87 -1.28 -1.58 -15.36
N ALA A 88 -1.13 -1.64 -14.05
CA ALA A 88 0.02 -1.09 -13.35
C ALA A 88 1.20 -2.06 -13.35
N LYS A 89 2.25 -1.78 -14.11
CA LYS A 89 3.53 -2.53 -14.07
C LYS A 89 4.18 -2.44 -12.68
N PHE A 90 4.00 -1.32 -11.99
CA PHE A 90 4.44 -1.02 -10.63
C PHE A 90 3.35 -0.25 -9.90
N PHE A 91 3.22 -0.49 -8.61
CA PHE A 91 2.32 0.27 -7.76
C PHE A 91 2.99 0.64 -6.44
N THR A 92 2.59 1.76 -5.88
CA THR A 92 2.99 2.16 -4.52
C THR A 92 1.94 1.64 -3.55
N ARG A 93 2.37 0.85 -2.56
CA ARG A 93 1.53 0.37 -1.47
C ARG A 93 1.63 1.32 -0.28
N ILE A 94 0.48 1.76 0.23
CA ILE A 94 0.34 2.56 1.45
C ILE A 94 -0.75 1.92 2.31
N SER A 95 -0.57 1.95 3.65
CA SER A 95 -1.57 1.46 4.58
C SER A 95 -2.57 2.56 4.94
N ALA A 96 -3.87 2.20 5.02
CA ALA A 96 -4.95 3.13 5.36
C ALA A 96 -4.93 3.61 6.82
N ASP A 97 -3.99 3.14 7.63
CA ASP A 97 -3.79 3.58 9.01
C ASP A 97 -2.56 4.48 9.21
N SER A 98 -2.09 5.07 8.12
CA SER A 98 -0.95 6.01 8.08
C SER A 98 -1.40 7.45 7.77
N PRO A 99 -2.19 8.12 8.63
CA PRO A 99 -2.80 9.43 8.34
C PRO A 99 -1.78 10.55 8.17
N LEU A 100 -0.58 10.40 8.70
CA LEU A 100 0.51 11.39 8.64
C LEU A 100 1.54 11.05 7.56
N ILE A 101 1.22 10.16 6.60
CA ILE A 101 2.15 9.83 5.51
C ILE A 101 2.59 11.10 4.76
N ASN A 102 3.89 11.28 4.57
CA ASN A 102 4.45 12.49 3.99
C ASN A 102 4.36 12.46 2.45
N PRO A 103 3.64 13.42 1.82
CA PRO A 103 3.54 13.50 0.36
C PRO A 103 4.88 13.68 -0.36
N LYS A 104 5.80 14.46 0.23
CA LYS A 104 7.14 14.67 -0.34
C LYS A 104 7.95 13.36 -0.35
N LEU A 105 7.77 12.52 0.67
CA LEU A 105 8.40 11.20 0.72
C LEU A 105 7.82 10.28 -0.37
N ILE A 106 6.51 10.30 -0.60
CA ILE A 106 5.88 9.56 -1.73
C ILE A 106 6.50 10.00 -3.06
N ASP A 107 6.65 11.31 -3.27
CA ASP A 107 7.27 11.86 -4.48
C ASP A 107 8.73 11.43 -4.64
N GLN A 108 9.50 11.41 -3.55
CA GLN A 108 10.88 10.92 -3.54
C GLN A 108 10.96 9.47 -4.02
N PHE A 109 10.10 8.58 -3.50
CA PHE A 109 10.04 7.18 -3.91
C PHE A 109 9.68 7.02 -5.39
N ILE A 110 8.72 7.79 -5.89
CA ILE A 110 8.30 7.73 -7.28
C ILE A 110 9.42 8.26 -8.21
N LYS A 111 10.13 9.32 -7.80
CA LYS A 111 11.31 9.83 -8.52
C LYS A 111 12.43 8.78 -8.55
N GLU A 112 12.71 8.14 -7.41
CA GLU A 112 13.70 7.07 -7.32
C GLU A 112 13.35 5.91 -8.26
N ARG A 113 12.08 5.50 -8.32
CA ARG A 113 11.61 4.48 -9.26
C ARG A 113 11.78 4.87 -10.73
N LYS A 114 11.60 6.16 -11.08
CA LYS A 114 11.81 6.65 -12.45
C LYS A 114 13.29 6.59 -12.85
N LYS A 115 14.19 6.93 -11.93
CA LYS A 115 15.65 6.90 -12.16
C LYS A 115 16.18 5.47 -12.27
N ASN A 116 15.68 4.55 -11.45
CA ASN A 116 16.19 3.19 -11.29
C ASN A 116 15.14 2.15 -11.65
N LYS A 117 15.13 1.75 -12.94
CA LYS A 117 14.13 0.81 -13.48
C LYS A 117 14.35 -0.66 -13.09
N ASN A 118 15.53 -1.03 -12.59
CA ASN A 118 15.94 -2.42 -12.38
C ASN A 118 15.50 -3.03 -11.05
N TYR A 119 15.02 -2.23 -10.09
CA TYR A 119 14.57 -2.75 -8.79
C TYR A 119 13.19 -3.39 -8.89
N ASP A 120 13.06 -4.52 -8.20
CA ASP A 120 11.79 -5.23 -8.02
C ASP A 120 10.94 -4.59 -6.93
N ILE A 121 11.60 -4.11 -5.86
CA ILE A 121 10.96 -3.39 -4.76
C ILE A 121 11.82 -2.18 -4.38
N ILE A 122 11.16 -1.04 -4.11
CA ILE A 122 11.76 0.11 -3.45
C ILE A 122 10.98 0.34 -2.16
N THR A 123 11.67 0.43 -1.02
CA THR A 123 11.04 0.44 0.31
C THR A 123 11.80 1.34 1.28
N ASN A 124 11.22 1.62 2.45
CA ASN A 124 11.89 2.25 3.60
C ASN A 124 11.69 1.47 4.90
N VAL A 125 11.35 0.19 4.78
CA VAL A 125 11.09 -0.66 5.95
C VAL A 125 12.04 -1.83 6.10
N PHE A 126 13.09 -1.90 5.26
CA PHE A 126 14.03 -3.02 5.26
C PHE A 126 15.49 -2.57 5.09
N PRO A 127 16.16 -2.16 6.20
CA PRO A 127 15.63 -1.90 7.54
C PRO A 127 14.85 -0.58 7.62
N ARG A 128 14.01 -0.46 8.67
CA ARG A 128 13.24 0.75 8.94
C ARG A 128 14.11 1.81 9.62
N THR A 129 14.13 3.01 9.04
CA THR A 129 14.78 4.20 9.64
C THR A 129 13.81 5.39 9.75
N PHE A 130 12.66 5.31 9.11
CA PHE A 130 11.60 6.33 9.22
C PHE A 130 10.64 6.02 10.37
N ALA A 131 10.03 7.06 10.91
CA ALA A 131 8.99 6.96 11.93
C ALA A 131 7.85 6.02 11.51
N SER A 132 7.18 5.43 12.49
CA SER A 132 5.96 4.63 12.26
C SER A 132 4.92 5.45 11.50
N GLY A 133 4.18 4.82 10.58
CA GLY A 133 3.22 5.52 9.71
C GLY A 133 3.81 6.11 8.42
N GLN A 134 5.15 6.09 8.23
CA GLN A 134 5.81 6.59 7.03
C GLN A 134 6.22 5.47 6.04
N SER A 135 5.60 4.29 6.16
CA SER A 135 5.94 3.14 5.31
C SER A 135 5.47 3.32 3.88
N ILE A 136 6.40 3.22 2.94
CA ILE A 136 6.15 3.26 1.49
C ILE A 136 6.85 2.08 0.84
N GLU A 137 6.15 1.38 -0.03
CA GLU A 137 6.69 0.27 -0.79
C GLU A 137 6.23 0.38 -2.24
N ILE A 138 7.17 0.51 -3.17
CA ILE A 138 6.89 0.38 -4.61
C ILE A 138 7.21 -1.05 -5.01
N ILE A 139 6.23 -1.75 -5.57
CA ILE A 139 6.31 -3.17 -5.88
C ILE A 139 6.07 -3.37 -7.38
N LYS A 140 6.92 -4.16 -8.03
CA LYS A 140 6.71 -4.61 -9.41
C LYS A 140 5.61 -5.67 -9.41
N THR A 141 4.52 -5.43 -10.14
CA THR A 141 3.34 -6.33 -10.14
C THR A 141 3.71 -7.75 -10.54
N LYS A 142 4.56 -7.91 -11.56
CA LYS A 142 4.99 -9.21 -12.08
C LYS A 142 5.74 -10.07 -11.05
N ILE A 143 6.54 -9.48 -10.13
CA ILE A 143 7.23 -10.29 -9.13
C ILE A 143 6.26 -10.81 -8.07
N LEU A 144 5.26 -10.00 -7.69
CA LEU A 144 4.22 -10.43 -6.77
C LEU A 144 3.40 -11.57 -7.39
N GLU A 145 3.01 -11.43 -8.65
CA GLU A 145 2.28 -12.45 -9.41
C GLU A 145 3.03 -13.80 -9.47
N LYS A 146 4.33 -13.77 -9.82
CA LYS A 146 5.15 -14.97 -9.94
C LYS A 146 5.37 -15.70 -8.61
N ASN A 147 5.41 -14.97 -7.50
CA ASN A 147 5.84 -15.51 -6.21
C ASN A 147 4.70 -15.79 -5.23
N ILE A 148 3.48 -15.31 -5.49
CA ILE A 148 2.36 -15.43 -4.56
C ILE A 148 2.03 -16.89 -4.20
N LYS A 149 2.24 -17.82 -5.13
CA LYS A 149 2.01 -19.26 -4.91
C LYS A 149 2.99 -19.91 -3.91
N PHE A 150 4.13 -19.27 -3.64
CA PHE A 150 5.14 -19.73 -2.69
C PHE A 150 5.02 -19.07 -1.31
N MET A 151 4.13 -18.07 -1.16
CA MET A 151 3.96 -17.33 0.07
C MET A 151 3.15 -18.11 1.11
N LYS A 152 3.64 -18.16 2.35
CA LYS A 152 2.91 -18.71 3.50
C LYS A 152 1.80 -17.74 3.94
N LYS A 153 0.81 -18.21 4.72
CA LYS A 153 -0.35 -17.43 5.20
C LYS A 153 0.02 -16.05 5.75
N ASN A 154 1.03 -15.98 6.60
CA ASN A 154 1.51 -14.71 7.17
C ASN A 154 2.13 -13.78 6.11
N GLU A 155 2.75 -14.32 5.07
CA GLU A 155 3.37 -13.55 3.99
C GLU A 155 2.31 -13.04 3.01
N LEU A 156 1.23 -13.78 2.82
CA LEU A 156 0.06 -13.34 2.05
C LEU A 156 -0.64 -12.15 2.72
N GLU A 157 -0.64 -12.06 4.05
CA GLU A 157 -1.15 -10.90 4.79
C GLU A 157 -0.17 -9.72 4.77
N HIS A 158 1.15 -9.99 4.92
CA HIS A 158 2.22 -8.98 4.97
C HIS A 158 3.00 -8.92 3.67
N VAL A 159 2.36 -8.55 2.60
CA VAL A 159 2.69 -8.56 1.15
C VAL A 159 4.18 -8.64 0.80
N THR A 160 5.04 -7.88 1.46
CA THR A 160 6.48 -7.77 1.16
C THR A 160 7.37 -8.67 2.02
N LYS A 161 6.82 -9.28 3.07
CA LYS A 161 7.56 -10.11 4.02
C LYS A 161 8.30 -11.27 3.36
N PHE A 162 7.68 -11.93 2.38
CA PHE A 162 8.30 -13.00 1.59
C PHE A 162 9.58 -12.51 0.90
N PHE A 163 9.52 -11.34 0.28
CA PHE A 163 10.65 -10.76 -0.46
C PHE A 163 11.80 -10.37 0.46
N TYR A 164 11.48 -9.83 1.65
CA TYR A 164 12.50 -9.47 2.64
C TYR A 164 13.20 -10.69 3.23
N LYS A 165 12.47 -11.78 3.47
CA LYS A 165 13.07 -13.06 3.89
C LYS A 165 13.98 -13.68 2.83
N ASN A 166 13.65 -13.47 1.56
CA ASN A 166 14.38 -14.00 0.42
C ASN A 166 15.17 -12.91 -0.32
N TYR A 167 15.65 -11.87 0.38
CA TYR A 167 16.17 -10.63 -0.21
C TYR A 167 17.30 -10.87 -1.24
N LYS A 168 18.12 -11.90 -1.06
CA LYS A 168 19.20 -12.27 -2.00
C LYS A 168 18.68 -12.64 -3.40
N LYS A 169 17.41 -13.03 -3.55
CA LYS A 169 16.79 -13.41 -4.82
C LYS A 169 16.11 -12.25 -5.55
N PHE A 170 16.04 -11.07 -4.93
CA PHE A 170 15.30 -9.91 -5.44
C PHE A 170 16.13 -8.63 -5.39
N LYS A 171 15.94 -7.77 -6.39
CA LYS A 171 16.56 -6.45 -6.42
C LYS A 171 15.77 -5.46 -5.56
N ILE A 172 16.16 -5.31 -4.30
CA ILE A 172 15.48 -4.45 -3.33
C ILE A 172 16.34 -3.21 -3.07
N LYS A 173 15.75 -2.02 -3.22
CA LYS A 173 16.35 -0.74 -2.82
C LYS A 173 15.70 -0.26 -1.54
N ASN A 174 16.48 -0.10 -0.48
CA ASN A 174 16.01 0.59 0.72
C ASN A 174 16.35 2.08 0.64
N ILE A 175 15.42 2.94 1.02
CA ILE A 175 15.62 4.38 1.19
C ILE A 175 15.71 4.66 2.68
N PHE A 176 16.82 5.24 3.11
CA PHE A 176 17.07 5.56 4.51
C PHE A 176 16.64 6.99 4.82
N ASN A 177 16.19 7.21 6.04
CA ASN A 177 16.04 8.56 6.58
C ASN A 177 17.44 9.13 6.82
N LYS A 178 17.72 10.30 6.25
CA LYS A 178 19.00 11.00 6.40
C LYS A 178 18.99 12.03 7.53
N SER A 179 17.82 12.26 8.16
CA SER A 179 17.73 13.14 9.32
C SER A 179 18.47 12.47 10.49
N LYS A 180 19.54 13.10 10.94
CA LYS A 180 20.14 12.83 12.26
C LYS A 180 19.21 13.32 13.35
#